data_52f1254d29a332c9d2d2e45c92a6fd33
#
_entry.id   52f1254d29a332c9d2d2e45c92a6fd33
#
_cell.length_a   1.000
_cell.length_b   1.000
_cell.length_c   1.000
_cell.angle_alpha   90.00
_cell.angle_beta   90.00
_cell.angle_gamma   90.00
#
_symmetry.space_group_name_H-M   'P 1'
#
loop_
_entity.id
_entity.type
_entity.pdbx_description
1 polymer ?
#
loop_
_entity_poly.entity_id
_entity_poly.type
_entity_poly.pdbx_seq_one_letter_code
_entity_poly.pdbx_strand_id
1 'polypeptide(L)'
;MSDIKHCRVLIVGSGPAGYSAAVYAARANLNPVIVSGLEQAGQLMTTTDVDNWPGDHDGLQGPDLMERMKDHALRFNTEIINDHITSVDFSKRPFTLQGSETTYTADAVIISTGATAQYLGLDSEEAFKGKGVSACAT
;
A
#
# COMPACT_ATOMS: atom_id res chain seq x y z
N MET A 1 19.47 14.77 14.12
CA MET A 1 18.18 14.51 14.76
C MET A 1 17.27 13.99 13.69
N SER A 2 16.76 12.76 13.81
CA SER A 2 15.75 12.27 12.86
C SER A 2 14.49 13.13 13.07
N ASP A 3 13.98 13.70 12.00
CA ASP A 3 12.73 14.46 12.04
C ASP A 3 11.59 13.53 12.48
N ILE A 4 10.81 14.00 13.44
CA ILE A 4 9.61 13.28 13.91
C ILE A 4 8.39 13.91 13.25
N LYS A 5 7.64 13.11 12.49
CA LYS A 5 6.39 13.55 11.87
C LYS A 5 5.18 12.98 12.62
N HIS A 6 4.35 13.86 13.16
CA HIS A 6 3.10 13.44 13.78
C HIS A 6 1.95 13.37 12.75
N CYS A 7 1.17 12.29 12.81
CA CYS A 7 0.03 12.02 11.94
C CYS A 7 -1.23 11.72 12.78
N ARG A 8 -2.37 12.26 12.43
CA ARG A 8 -3.66 11.83 13.01
C ARG A 8 -4.00 10.40 12.59
N VAL A 9 -3.82 10.10 11.30
CA VAL A 9 -3.98 8.76 10.73
C VAL A 9 -2.78 8.48 9.85
N LEU A 10 -2.03 7.44 10.16
CA LEU A 10 -0.94 6.92 9.34
C LEU A 10 -1.37 5.62 8.69
N ILE A 11 -1.25 5.55 7.37
CA ILE A 11 -1.59 4.37 6.56
C ILE A 11 -0.29 3.77 6.07
N VAL A 12 -0.03 2.51 6.43
CA VAL A 12 1.17 1.79 6.02
C VAL A 12 0.85 0.91 4.82
N GLY A 13 1.38 1.30 3.67
CA GLY A 13 1.16 0.63 2.39
C GLY A 13 0.31 1.44 1.41
N SER A 14 0.73 1.45 0.14
CA SER A 14 0.14 2.21 -0.96
C SER A 14 -0.55 1.33 -2.02
N GLY A 15 -0.97 0.13 -1.65
CA GLY A 15 -1.82 -0.71 -2.47
C GLY A 15 -3.28 -0.25 -2.49
N PRO A 16 -4.19 -1.00 -3.15
CA PRO A 16 -5.61 -0.65 -3.24
C PRO A 16 -6.27 -0.40 -1.88
N ALA A 17 -5.92 -1.19 -0.88
CA ALA A 17 -6.44 -1.04 0.48
C ALA A 17 -6.01 0.28 1.12
N GLY A 18 -4.73 0.65 0.97
CA GLY A 18 -4.19 1.91 1.50
C GLY A 18 -4.81 3.13 0.85
N TYR A 19 -4.92 3.17 -0.47
CA TYR A 19 -5.57 4.27 -1.18
C TYR A 19 -7.06 4.38 -0.86
N SER A 20 -7.77 3.24 -0.77
CA SER A 20 -9.18 3.23 -0.38
C SER A 20 -9.38 3.79 1.02
N ALA A 21 -8.55 3.36 1.99
CA ALA A 21 -8.59 3.89 3.34
C ALA A 21 -8.31 5.40 3.38
N ALA A 22 -7.34 5.86 2.60
CA ALA A 22 -6.97 7.28 2.51
C ALA A 22 -8.12 8.15 2.01
N VAL A 23 -8.84 7.73 0.96
CA VAL A 23 -9.99 8.48 0.44
C VAL A 23 -11.04 8.70 1.54
N TYR A 24 -11.39 7.65 2.28
CA TYR A 24 -12.40 7.77 3.34
C TYR A 24 -11.90 8.58 4.54
N ALA A 25 -10.66 8.38 4.98
CA ALA A 25 -10.08 9.15 6.07
C ALA A 25 -9.94 10.64 5.72
N ALA A 26 -9.52 10.96 4.49
CA ALA A 26 -9.41 12.34 4.03
C ALA A 26 -10.77 13.04 3.94
N ARG A 27 -11.80 12.37 3.42
CA ARG A 27 -13.17 12.89 3.39
C ARG A 27 -13.78 13.11 4.78
N ALA A 28 -13.26 12.41 5.79
CA ALA A 28 -13.60 12.63 7.20
C ALA A 28 -12.75 13.73 7.86
N ASN A 29 -11.95 14.49 7.12
CA ASN A 29 -11.03 15.53 7.60
C ASN A 29 -9.98 15.01 8.60
N LEU A 30 -9.53 13.77 8.43
CA LEU A 30 -8.53 13.17 9.30
C LEU A 30 -7.09 13.40 8.82
N ASN A 31 -6.91 14.06 7.67
CA ASN A 31 -5.61 14.37 7.07
C ASN A 31 -4.66 13.15 7.06
N PRO A 32 -5.03 12.06 6.37
CA PRO A 32 -4.23 10.85 6.38
C PRO A 32 -2.89 11.05 5.68
N VAL A 33 -1.89 10.33 6.17
CA VAL A 33 -0.58 10.20 5.54
C VAL A 33 -0.39 8.75 5.15
N ILE A 34 -0.01 8.49 3.89
CA ILE A 34 0.39 7.16 3.42
C ILE A 34 1.92 7.07 3.44
N VAL A 35 2.46 6.01 4.03
CA VAL A 35 3.85 5.57 3.82
C VAL A 35 3.82 4.44 2.82
N SER A 36 4.41 4.66 1.63
CA SER A 36 4.20 3.81 0.46
C SER A 36 4.81 2.40 0.58
N GLY A 37 5.87 2.23 1.35
CA GLY A 37 6.64 1.00 1.39
C GLY A 37 7.67 0.90 0.24
N LEU A 38 8.34 -0.25 0.14
CA LEU A 38 9.34 -0.53 -0.91
C LEU A 38 8.67 -0.80 -2.26
N GLU A 39 7.56 -1.53 -2.27
CA GLU A 39 6.77 -1.81 -3.46
C GLU A 39 5.61 -0.81 -3.56
N GLN A 40 5.87 0.30 -4.24
CA GLN A 40 4.83 1.32 -4.45
C GLN A 40 3.67 0.75 -5.26
N ALA A 41 2.45 1.07 -4.82
CA ALA A 41 1.20 0.66 -5.44
C ALA A 41 0.90 -0.86 -5.42
N GLY A 42 1.76 -1.67 -4.81
CA GLY A 42 1.50 -3.09 -4.53
C GLY A 42 1.49 -4.00 -5.76
N GLN A 43 0.93 -5.20 -5.60
CA GLN A 43 0.98 -6.27 -6.61
C GLN A 43 0.24 -5.96 -7.92
N LEU A 44 -0.72 -5.05 -7.93
CA LEU A 44 -1.42 -4.66 -9.15
C LEU A 44 -0.51 -4.01 -10.19
N MET A 45 0.64 -3.48 -9.80
CA MET A 45 1.63 -2.94 -10.73
C MET A 45 2.21 -3.99 -11.68
N THR A 46 2.14 -5.27 -11.31
CA THR A 46 2.60 -6.40 -12.14
C THR A 46 1.47 -7.18 -12.79
N THR A 47 0.22 -6.81 -12.54
CA THR A 47 -0.97 -7.43 -13.10
C THR A 47 -1.37 -6.73 -14.40
N THR A 48 -1.70 -7.50 -15.43
CA THR A 48 -2.23 -6.97 -16.68
C THR A 48 -3.72 -6.67 -16.54
N ASP A 49 -4.60 -7.56 -16.92
CA ASP A 49 -6.04 -7.34 -16.92
C ASP A 49 -6.63 -7.45 -15.52
N VAL A 50 -7.47 -6.49 -15.13
CA VAL A 50 -8.20 -6.45 -13.86
C VAL A 50 -9.68 -6.53 -14.15
N ASP A 51 -10.21 -7.75 -14.22
CA ASP A 51 -11.62 -8.01 -14.54
C ASP A 51 -12.56 -7.95 -13.33
N ASN A 52 -12.01 -7.94 -12.15
CA ASN A 52 -12.78 -7.97 -10.89
C ASN A 52 -12.87 -6.61 -10.16
N TRP A 53 -12.53 -5.51 -10.85
CA TRP A 53 -12.74 -4.17 -10.35
C TRP A 53 -14.11 -3.62 -10.80
N PRO A 54 -15.11 -3.47 -9.90
CA PRO A 54 -16.47 -3.16 -10.30
C PRO A 54 -16.69 -1.72 -10.80
N GLY A 55 -15.70 -0.87 -10.71
CA GLY A 55 -15.77 0.52 -11.18
C GLY A 55 -15.41 0.70 -12.66
N ASP A 56 -14.99 -0.37 -13.34
CA ASP A 56 -14.55 -0.32 -14.75
C ASP A 56 -15.00 -1.58 -15.49
N HIS A 57 -15.44 -1.44 -16.75
CA HIS A 57 -15.95 -2.55 -17.55
C HIS A 57 -15.15 -2.78 -18.86
N ASP A 58 -14.15 -1.93 -19.13
CA ASP A 58 -13.45 -1.88 -20.42
C ASP A 58 -12.01 -2.44 -20.36
N GLY A 59 -11.75 -3.47 -19.56
CA GLY A 59 -10.44 -4.14 -19.55
C GLY A 59 -9.32 -3.28 -18.96
N LEU A 60 -9.49 -2.82 -17.74
CA LEU A 60 -8.53 -1.97 -17.03
C LEU A 60 -7.24 -2.73 -16.70
N GLN A 61 -6.09 -2.12 -16.97
CA GLN A 61 -4.79 -2.65 -16.57
C GLN A 61 -4.47 -2.30 -15.12
N GLY A 62 -3.74 -3.20 -14.44
CA GLY A 62 -3.38 -3.01 -13.03
C GLY A 62 -2.68 -1.69 -12.73
N PRO A 63 -1.62 -1.29 -13.47
CA PRO A 63 -0.95 0.00 -13.28
C PRO A 63 -1.89 1.20 -13.44
N ASP A 64 -2.79 1.17 -14.44
CA ASP A 64 -3.75 2.27 -14.69
C ASP A 64 -4.75 2.39 -13.53
N LEU A 65 -5.21 1.26 -12.99
CA LEU A 65 -6.06 1.26 -11.80
C LEU A 65 -5.34 1.90 -10.61
N MET A 66 -4.07 1.53 -10.39
CA MET A 66 -3.31 2.07 -9.26
C MET A 66 -3.03 3.57 -9.40
N GLU A 67 -2.79 4.06 -10.61
CA GLU A 67 -2.67 5.50 -10.85
C GLU A 67 -3.98 6.24 -10.55
N ARG A 68 -5.12 5.74 -11.02
CA ARG A 68 -6.44 6.30 -10.71
C ARG A 68 -6.73 6.33 -9.20
N MET A 69 -6.39 5.25 -8.48
CA MET A 69 -6.57 5.18 -7.03
C MET A 69 -5.68 6.18 -6.29
N LYS A 70 -4.44 6.34 -6.72
CA LYS A 70 -3.50 7.34 -6.22
C LYS A 70 -4.05 8.76 -6.42
N ASP A 71 -4.46 9.08 -7.64
CA ASP A 71 -5.01 10.39 -7.98
C ASP A 71 -6.28 10.68 -7.17
N HIS A 72 -7.11 9.66 -6.93
CA HIS A 72 -8.28 9.80 -6.09
C HIS A 72 -7.93 10.15 -4.64
N ALA A 73 -6.90 9.52 -4.07
CA ALA A 73 -6.41 9.86 -2.74
C ALA A 73 -5.82 11.28 -2.69
N LEU A 74 -5.02 11.66 -3.69
CA LEU A 74 -4.43 12.99 -3.82
C LEU A 74 -5.48 14.10 -3.98
N ARG A 75 -6.59 13.82 -4.65
CA ARG A 75 -7.71 14.78 -4.81
C ARG A 75 -8.24 15.31 -3.48
N PHE A 76 -8.16 14.51 -2.42
CA PHE A 76 -8.58 14.88 -1.07
C PHE A 76 -7.41 15.28 -0.16
N ASN A 77 -6.29 15.71 -0.75
CA ASN A 77 -5.09 16.17 -0.05
C ASN A 77 -4.44 15.11 0.87
N THR A 78 -4.55 13.83 0.52
CA THR A 78 -3.75 12.80 1.18
C THR A 78 -2.27 13.04 0.89
N GLU A 79 -1.45 13.06 1.92
CA GLU A 79 0.00 13.10 1.75
C GLU A 79 0.54 11.69 1.53
N ILE A 80 1.39 11.51 0.51
CA ILE A 80 2.04 10.22 0.22
C ILE A 80 3.55 10.41 0.39
N ILE A 81 4.14 9.66 1.32
CA ILE A 81 5.57 9.70 1.62
C ILE A 81 6.21 8.41 1.13
N ASN A 82 7.27 8.56 0.35
CA ASN A 82 8.08 7.44 -0.10
C ASN A 82 9.09 7.06 0.99
N ASP A 83 8.68 6.18 1.88
CA ASP A 83 9.48 5.66 2.98
C ASP A 83 9.05 4.22 3.29
N HIS A 84 9.82 3.50 4.07
CA HIS A 84 9.56 2.12 4.48
C HIS A 84 9.59 1.98 5.99
N ILE A 85 8.49 1.49 6.57
CA ILE A 85 8.40 1.24 8.01
C ILE A 85 9.19 -0.03 8.37
N THR A 86 10.17 0.12 9.23
CA THR A 86 11.08 -0.96 9.64
C THR A 86 10.75 -1.54 11.01
N SER A 87 10.12 -0.74 11.89
CA SER A 87 9.66 -1.20 13.21
C SER A 87 8.51 -0.36 13.74
N VAL A 88 7.74 -0.90 14.67
CA VAL A 88 6.58 -0.26 15.26
C VAL A 88 6.54 -0.47 16.78
N ASP A 89 6.05 0.52 17.50
CA ASP A 89 5.71 0.41 18.93
C ASP A 89 4.26 0.84 19.13
N PHE A 90 3.40 -0.13 19.39
CA PHE A 90 1.97 0.06 19.66
C PHE A 90 1.61 -0.03 21.14
N SER A 91 2.61 -0.08 22.03
CA SER A 91 2.39 -0.23 23.48
C SER A 91 1.73 0.98 24.13
N LYS A 92 1.88 2.17 23.54
CA LYS A 92 1.33 3.44 24.02
C LYS A 92 0.90 4.35 22.89
N ARG A 93 0.06 5.32 23.18
CA ARG A 93 -0.33 6.37 22.24
C ARG A 93 0.37 7.70 22.56
N PRO A 94 0.70 8.50 21.54
CA PRO A 94 0.62 8.16 20.11
C PRO A 94 1.52 6.98 19.78
N PHE A 95 1.10 6.15 18.81
CA PHE A 95 1.89 5.03 18.32
C PHE A 95 3.17 5.53 17.66
N THR A 96 4.27 4.77 17.77
CA THR A 96 5.53 5.14 17.12
C THR A 96 5.86 4.14 16.03
N LEU A 97 6.21 4.65 14.83
CA LEU A 97 6.62 3.86 13.69
C LEU A 97 7.95 4.42 13.18
N GLN A 98 8.94 3.55 13.08
CA GLN A 98 10.24 3.91 12.55
C GLN A 98 10.28 3.66 11.05
N GLY A 99 10.40 4.70 10.26
CA GLY A 99 10.71 4.61 8.84
C GLY A 99 12.21 4.53 8.60
N SER A 100 12.61 4.26 7.37
CA SER A 100 14.01 4.29 6.96
C SER A 100 14.61 5.70 7.03
N GLU A 101 13.80 6.70 6.70
CA GLU A 101 14.20 8.11 6.64
C GLU A 101 13.64 8.92 7.81
N THR A 102 12.42 8.63 8.24
CA THR A 102 11.66 9.47 9.17
C THR A 102 11.08 8.64 10.31
N THR A 103 11.04 9.19 11.51
CA THR A 103 10.25 8.62 12.62
C THR A 103 8.84 9.23 12.61
N TYR A 104 7.83 8.39 12.64
CA TYR A 104 6.43 8.81 12.68
C TYR A 104 5.83 8.56 14.05
N THR A 105 4.95 9.47 14.47
CA THR A 105 4.00 9.22 15.57
C THR A 105 2.58 9.33 15.03
N ALA A 106 1.67 8.48 15.49
CA ALA A 106 0.31 8.45 14.98
C ALA A 106 -0.73 8.22 16.08
N ASP A 107 -1.86 8.93 16.00
CA ASP A 107 -3.01 8.70 16.89
C ASP A 107 -3.74 7.40 16.51
N ALA A 108 -3.81 7.10 15.20
CA ALA A 108 -4.35 5.88 14.65
C ALA A 108 -3.49 5.37 13.49
N VAL A 109 -3.40 4.06 13.33
CA VAL A 109 -2.64 3.41 12.26
C VAL A 109 -3.54 2.44 11.51
N ILE A 110 -3.47 2.48 10.18
CA ILE A 110 -4.08 1.50 9.30
C ILE A 110 -2.96 0.69 8.65
N ILE A 111 -2.98 -0.63 8.85
CA ILE A 111 -2.02 -1.56 8.28
C ILE A 111 -2.60 -2.12 6.99
N SER A 112 -2.01 -1.77 5.85
CA SER A 112 -2.43 -2.18 4.51
C SER A 112 -1.24 -2.63 3.66
N THR A 113 -0.36 -3.42 4.27
CA THR A 113 0.93 -3.83 3.70
C THR A 113 0.82 -4.90 2.62
N GLY A 114 -0.38 -5.42 2.38
CA GLY A 114 -0.61 -6.44 1.35
C GLY A 114 0.01 -7.79 1.69
N ALA A 115 0.26 -8.57 0.64
CA ALA A 115 0.87 -9.87 0.73
C ALA A 115 1.79 -10.11 -0.48
N THR A 116 2.78 -10.95 -0.30
CA THR A 116 3.67 -11.42 -1.37
C THR A 116 3.46 -12.90 -1.58
N ALA A 117 3.44 -13.34 -2.84
CA ALA A 117 3.35 -14.75 -3.20
C ALA A 117 4.50 -15.55 -2.56
N GLN A 118 4.17 -16.62 -1.89
CA GLN A 118 5.15 -17.54 -1.32
C GLN A 118 5.26 -18.79 -2.18
N TYR A 119 6.49 -19.12 -2.54
CA TYR A 119 6.87 -20.32 -3.28
C TYR A 119 7.61 -21.29 -2.37
N LEU A 120 7.75 -22.53 -2.78
CA LEU A 120 8.46 -23.57 -2.02
C LEU A 120 9.99 -23.40 -2.06
N GLY A 121 10.50 -22.57 -2.98
CA GLY A 121 11.93 -22.33 -3.15
C GLY A 121 12.64 -23.39 -3.99
N LEU A 122 11.91 -24.06 -4.88
CA LEU A 122 12.50 -25.06 -5.79
C LEU A 122 12.95 -24.40 -7.11
N ASP A 123 14.09 -24.83 -7.63
CA ASP A 123 14.60 -24.33 -8.93
C ASP A 123 13.59 -24.53 -10.07
N SER A 124 12.78 -25.59 -9.99
CA SER A 124 11.72 -25.88 -10.96
C SER A 124 10.56 -24.87 -10.89
N GLU A 125 10.31 -24.25 -9.77
CA GLU A 125 9.26 -23.20 -9.66
C GLU A 125 9.61 -22.01 -10.53
N GLU A 126 10.85 -21.54 -10.47
CA GLU A 126 11.29 -20.39 -11.28
C GLU A 126 11.29 -20.74 -12.77
N ALA A 127 11.72 -21.95 -13.14
CA ALA A 127 11.73 -22.42 -14.53
C ALA A 127 10.33 -22.53 -15.16
N PHE A 128 9.31 -22.87 -14.36
CA PHE A 128 7.92 -23.09 -14.80
C PHE A 128 6.94 -22.01 -14.36
N LYS A 129 7.41 -20.92 -13.76
CA LYS A 129 6.59 -19.77 -13.35
C LYS A 129 5.86 -19.18 -14.56
N GLY A 130 4.53 -19.09 -14.48
CA GLY A 130 3.68 -18.71 -15.60
C GLY A 130 3.53 -19.78 -16.71
N LYS A 131 4.09 -20.99 -16.48
CA LYS A 131 4.03 -22.13 -17.42
C LYS A 131 3.55 -23.40 -16.71
N GLY A 132 2.55 -23.25 -15.83
CA GLY A 132 1.99 -24.33 -15.03
C GLY A 132 2.29 -24.23 -13.53
N VAL A 133 3.19 -23.34 -13.11
CA VAL A 133 3.40 -22.96 -11.72
C VAL A 133 2.92 -21.54 -11.50
N SER A 134 1.93 -21.36 -10.63
CA SER A 134 1.37 -20.05 -10.28
C SER A 134 1.00 -20.02 -8.81
N ALA A 135 1.20 -18.87 -8.16
CA ALA A 135 0.71 -18.59 -6.82
C ALA A 135 -0.73 -18.05 -6.82
N CYS A 136 -1.27 -17.72 -7.98
CA CYS A 136 -2.62 -17.19 -8.18
C CYS A 136 -3.46 -18.16 -9.03
N ALA A 137 -4.76 -18.19 -8.74
CA ALA A 137 -5.75 -18.84 -9.59
C ALA A 137 -6.16 -17.85 -10.70
N THR A 138 -5.44 -17.82 -11.78
CA THR A 138 -5.72 -17.02 -12.99
C THR A 138 -6.04 -17.93 -14.16
#